data_2a439e0e6a98dd9fc7a11e2d08d1b7e2
#
_entry.id   2a439e0e6a98dd9fc7a11e2d08d1b7e2
#
_cell.length_a   1.000
_cell.length_b   1.000
_cell.length_c   1.000
_cell.angle_alpha   90.00
_cell.angle_beta   90.00
_cell.angle_gamma   90.00
#
_symmetry.space_group_name_H-M   'P 1'
#
loop_
_entity.id
_entity.type
_entity.pdbx_description
1 polymer ?
#
loop_
_entity_poly.entity_id
_entity_poly.type
_entity_poly.pdbx_seq_one_letter_code
_entity_poly.pdbx_strand_id
1 'polypeptide(L)'
;MYYSNGNYEAFARPKKPEGIDSKNAYIIGTGLAALSAACYLVRDAQMPGDHIHVFEKDPVPGGACDGANIPGVGYVMRGGREMDNHFEVMWDLFRSIPSIETDGVSVLDEYYWLNKEDPNYSLCRSTKARGVDGGTNGKFALSDKASMEIMKLFFTPNEELYGKKISDFFDDEVFDTNFWMYWRTMFAFENWHSALEMKLYIRRYIHHIGGLPDFSALRFTRYNQYESMILPMVKYLESHGVEFRYNTKVENVEFAIGGGAGPKREHTGVGQDTIQKIQATSGFFKRNPASTPTKKLAVRIDVDHEGNKSSIDLTENDLVFITNGGCVENSTMGSQNSPAAWNPDLKPGGGWDMWKRIADQDPSFGHPEKFCSDPNATKWMSATVTTLDGEIPPYIQKICKRDPFSGKVVTGGIVTVQDSNWLMSWTLNRQQQFRDQPKDQLCVWVYGLFPDKPGNYVKKPMTECTGEEICEEWLYHMGVPTDKIEALAKHHANTVPVMMPYITAFFMPRAAGDRPDVVPDGAVNFAFLGQFAETPRDTIFTTEYSMRTGMEAVYTLLGVDRGVPEVWGSVYDVRNLLNATVKLRDGAPVTDMKLNFIEKAVVKKVLKKLDGTDIATLLREYHVI
;
A
#
# COMPACT_ATOMS: atom_id res chain seq x y z
N MET A 1 -4.78 13.95 11.64
CA MET A 1 -4.62 15.00 12.68
C MET A 1 -3.15 15.12 12.99
N TYR A 2 -2.59 16.31 12.89
CA TYR A 2 -1.22 16.54 13.27
C TYR A 2 -1.07 16.58 14.78
N TYR A 3 -0.10 15.85 15.29
CA TYR A 3 0.39 16.08 16.62
C TYR A 3 1.53 17.07 16.52
N SER A 4 1.30 18.28 16.98
CA SER A 4 2.35 19.25 17.18
C SER A 4 3.20 18.84 18.37
N ASN A 5 4.53 18.97 18.26
CA ASN A 5 5.42 18.87 19.41
C ASN A 5 5.34 20.11 20.33
N GLY A 6 4.33 20.97 20.13
CA GLY A 6 4.16 22.24 20.81
C GLY A 6 4.88 23.41 20.15
N ASN A 7 5.67 23.15 19.12
CA ASN A 7 6.34 24.20 18.33
C ASN A 7 5.51 24.57 17.10
N TYR A 8 4.52 25.42 17.31
CA TYR A 8 3.62 25.88 16.24
C TYR A 8 4.35 26.60 15.10
N GLU A 9 5.40 27.36 15.42
CA GLU A 9 6.20 28.05 14.42
C GLU A 9 6.94 27.08 13.51
N ALA A 10 7.57 26.04 14.07
CA ALA A 10 8.24 25.00 13.31
C ALA A 10 7.25 24.22 12.43
N PHE A 11 6.03 23.98 12.91
CA PHE A 11 4.98 23.35 12.11
C PHE A 11 4.59 24.21 10.90
N ALA A 12 4.43 25.51 11.09
CA ALA A 12 4.03 26.43 10.02
C ALA A 12 5.17 26.74 9.05
N ARG A 13 6.39 26.91 9.58
CA ARG A 13 7.60 27.31 8.84
C ARG A 13 8.82 26.66 9.48
N PRO A 14 9.19 25.43 9.12
CA PRO A 14 10.38 24.77 9.65
C PRO A 14 11.62 25.58 9.32
N LYS A 15 12.53 25.67 10.26
CA LYS A 15 13.82 26.35 10.05
C LYS A 15 14.66 25.58 9.05
N LYS A 16 15.35 26.32 8.20
CA LYS A 16 16.35 25.73 7.30
C LYS A 16 17.46 25.08 8.12
N PRO A 17 17.74 23.77 7.93
CA PRO A 17 18.81 23.11 8.64
C PRO A 17 20.18 23.76 8.38
N GLU A 18 21.04 23.78 9.37
CA GLU A 18 22.39 24.34 9.25
C GLU A 18 23.21 23.56 8.22
N GLY A 19 23.93 24.26 7.36
CA GLY A 19 24.81 23.67 6.35
C GLY A 19 24.11 23.00 5.17
N ILE A 20 22.80 23.13 5.04
CA ILE A 20 22.05 22.45 3.97
C ILE A 20 22.49 22.89 2.56
N ASP A 21 22.90 24.14 2.39
CA ASP A 21 23.38 24.67 1.09
C ASP A 21 24.71 24.06 0.62
N SER A 22 25.43 23.37 1.50
CA SER A 22 26.67 22.66 1.17
C SER A 22 26.51 21.16 1.03
N LYS A 23 25.28 20.65 1.17
CA LYS A 23 24.97 19.22 1.07
C LYS A 23 24.42 18.88 -0.30
N ASN A 24 24.69 17.66 -0.75
CA ASN A 24 24.04 17.05 -1.89
C ASN A 24 23.11 15.91 -1.41
N ALA A 25 22.09 15.58 -2.18
CA ALA A 25 21.23 14.45 -1.95
C ALA A 25 21.15 13.57 -3.20
N TYR A 26 21.42 12.30 -3.03
CA TYR A 26 21.32 11.27 -4.04
C TYR A 26 20.15 10.36 -3.71
N ILE A 27 19.14 10.34 -4.58
CA ILE A 27 17.88 9.63 -4.36
C ILE A 27 17.77 8.48 -5.35
N ILE A 28 17.59 7.26 -4.85
CA ILE A 28 17.53 6.04 -5.66
C ILE A 28 16.07 5.64 -5.87
N GLY A 29 15.62 5.71 -7.13
CA GLY A 29 14.25 5.45 -7.56
C GLY A 29 13.40 6.73 -7.68
N THR A 30 12.23 6.58 -8.34
CA THR A 30 11.24 7.64 -8.55
C THR A 30 9.82 7.24 -8.14
N GLY A 31 9.70 6.22 -7.29
CA GLY A 31 8.43 5.90 -6.64
C GLY A 31 8.02 6.95 -5.61
N LEU A 32 6.81 6.81 -5.05
CA LEU A 32 6.26 7.78 -4.08
C LEU A 32 7.20 8.07 -2.90
N ALA A 33 7.91 7.08 -2.40
CA ALA A 33 8.84 7.26 -1.28
C ALA A 33 10.01 8.18 -1.66
N ALA A 34 10.65 7.92 -2.79
CA ALA A 34 11.77 8.70 -3.29
C ALA A 34 11.36 10.13 -3.66
N LEU A 35 10.26 10.28 -4.42
CA LEU A 35 9.75 11.60 -4.79
C LEU A 35 9.29 12.41 -3.58
N SER A 36 8.70 11.77 -2.56
CA SER A 36 8.32 12.47 -1.33
C SER A 36 9.55 12.96 -0.56
N ALA A 37 10.61 12.15 -0.47
CA ALA A 37 11.86 12.59 0.14
C ALA A 37 12.43 13.81 -0.60
N ALA A 38 12.48 13.79 -1.94
CA ALA A 38 12.90 14.95 -2.74
C ALA A 38 12.05 16.20 -2.48
N CYS A 39 10.72 16.04 -2.43
CA CYS A 39 9.80 17.14 -2.14
C CYS A 39 10.00 17.72 -0.73
N TYR A 40 10.23 16.88 0.29
CA TYR A 40 10.50 17.33 1.65
C TYR A 40 11.88 17.98 1.78
N LEU A 41 12.89 17.54 1.01
CA LEU A 41 14.19 18.24 0.91
C LEU A 41 14.03 19.65 0.38
N VAL A 42 13.25 19.83 -0.70
CA VAL A 42 12.98 21.15 -1.30
C VAL A 42 12.13 22.01 -0.37
N ARG A 43 10.97 21.50 0.08
CA ARG A 43 9.94 22.27 0.77
C ARG A 43 10.32 22.60 2.22
N ASP A 44 10.77 21.58 2.97
CA ASP A 44 10.92 21.70 4.43
C ASP A 44 12.39 21.85 4.85
N ALA A 45 13.31 21.12 4.25
CA ALA A 45 14.74 21.29 4.47
C ALA A 45 15.31 22.47 3.68
N GLN A 46 14.59 23.00 2.69
CA GLN A 46 15.00 24.15 1.85
C GLN A 46 16.36 23.93 1.17
N MET A 47 16.61 22.67 0.76
CA MET A 47 17.81 22.32 -0.01
C MET A 47 17.69 22.90 -1.43
N PRO A 48 18.76 23.51 -2.00
CA PRO A 48 18.76 23.88 -3.40
C PRO A 48 18.47 22.70 -4.32
N GLY A 49 17.60 22.86 -5.31
CA GLY A 49 17.16 21.75 -6.14
C GLY A 49 18.26 21.17 -7.01
N ASP A 50 19.19 21.99 -7.47
CA ASP A 50 20.38 21.58 -8.22
C ASP A 50 21.40 20.73 -7.40
N HIS A 51 21.19 20.64 -6.08
CA HIS A 51 21.92 19.73 -5.19
C HIS A 51 21.19 18.38 -5.00
N ILE A 52 20.02 18.16 -5.64
CA ILE A 52 19.23 16.95 -5.50
C ILE A 52 19.28 16.18 -6.82
N HIS A 53 19.86 14.97 -6.77
CA HIS A 53 20.07 14.10 -7.92
C HIS A 53 19.22 12.83 -7.76
N VAL A 54 18.29 12.59 -8.67
CA VAL A 54 17.36 11.45 -8.62
C VAL A 54 17.73 10.46 -9.71
N PHE A 55 18.01 9.19 -9.35
CA PHE A 55 18.34 8.11 -10.27
C PHE A 55 17.14 7.21 -10.50
N GLU A 56 16.81 6.98 -11.76
CA GLU A 56 15.75 6.03 -12.14
C GLU A 56 16.28 5.09 -13.24
N LYS A 57 16.09 3.79 -13.01
CA LYS A 57 16.53 2.76 -13.98
C LYS A 57 15.67 2.73 -15.25
N ASP A 58 14.41 3.12 -15.12
CA ASP A 58 13.43 3.11 -16.20
C ASP A 58 13.40 4.48 -16.93
N PRO A 59 12.90 4.54 -18.17
CA PRO A 59 12.80 5.79 -18.91
C PRO A 59 11.68 6.72 -18.41
N VAL A 60 10.82 6.23 -17.49
CA VAL A 60 9.69 6.97 -16.91
C VAL A 60 9.69 6.86 -15.39
N PRO A 61 9.27 7.92 -14.66
CA PRO A 61 9.17 7.87 -13.21
C PRO A 61 7.92 7.11 -12.75
N GLY A 62 7.84 6.83 -11.44
CA GLY A 62 6.60 6.43 -10.77
C GLY A 62 6.66 5.11 -10.03
N GLY A 63 7.61 4.24 -10.35
CA GLY A 63 7.73 2.94 -9.69
C GLY A 63 6.44 2.11 -9.79
N ALA A 64 5.87 1.74 -8.64
CA ALA A 64 4.61 0.99 -8.61
C ALA A 64 3.34 1.82 -8.91
N CYS A 65 3.44 3.14 -8.91
CA CYS A 65 2.33 4.06 -9.21
C CYS A 65 2.34 4.51 -10.68
N ASP A 66 2.72 3.64 -11.57
CA ASP A 66 2.68 3.90 -13.00
C ASP A 66 1.28 3.71 -13.60
N GLY A 67 1.09 4.32 -14.73
CA GLY A 67 -0.04 4.14 -15.62
C GLY A 67 0.36 4.70 -16.97
N ALA A 68 0.19 3.94 -18.02
CA ALA A 68 0.69 4.32 -19.34
C ALA A 68 -0.28 3.95 -20.46
N ASN A 69 -0.26 4.75 -21.52
CA ASN A 69 -0.73 4.36 -22.84
C ASN A 69 0.49 3.99 -23.69
N ILE A 70 0.70 2.70 -23.90
CA ILE A 70 1.87 2.19 -24.61
C ILE A 70 1.55 2.11 -26.10
N PRO A 71 2.29 2.82 -26.99
CA PRO A 71 2.03 2.79 -28.43
C PRO A 71 2.01 1.37 -28.99
N GLY A 72 0.94 1.02 -29.69
CA GLY A 72 0.75 -0.30 -30.30
C GLY A 72 0.38 -1.43 -29.32
N VAL A 73 0.32 -1.16 -28.02
CA VAL A 73 -0.09 -2.11 -26.99
C VAL A 73 -1.40 -1.70 -26.32
N GLY A 74 -1.51 -0.47 -25.83
CA GLY A 74 -2.70 0.09 -25.21
C GLY A 74 -2.50 0.60 -23.79
N TYR A 75 -3.60 0.87 -23.12
CA TYR A 75 -3.61 1.34 -21.73
C TYR A 75 -3.25 0.22 -20.76
N VAL A 76 -2.38 0.52 -19.80
CA VAL A 76 -1.97 -0.41 -18.77
C VAL A 76 -1.92 0.26 -17.39
N MET A 77 -2.48 -0.42 -16.40
CA MET A 77 -2.37 -0.11 -14.97
C MET A 77 -1.95 -1.38 -14.23
N ARG A 78 -1.01 -1.28 -13.28
CA ARG A 78 -0.54 -2.43 -12.51
C ARG A 78 -1.28 -2.64 -11.19
N GLY A 79 -2.23 -1.80 -10.84
CA GLY A 79 -3.05 -1.96 -9.66
C GLY A 79 -4.03 -0.83 -9.43
N GLY A 80 -5.06 -1.09 -8.64
CA GLY A 80 -5.88 -0.07 -8.00
C GLY A 80 -5.09 0.61 -6.88
N ARG A 81 -5.43 1.86 -6.58
CA ARG A 81 -4.82 2.61 -5.49
C ARG A 81 -5.92 3.33 -4.71
N GLU A 82 -6.39 2.63 -3.72
CA GLU A 82 -7.36 3.15 -2.77
C GLU A 82 -6.64 4.04 -1.75
N MET A 83 -7.32 5.07 -1.30
CA MET A 83 -6.80 6.06 -0.37
C MET A 83 -7.73 6.25 0.81
N ASP A 84 -7.18 6.80 1.90
CA ASP A 84 -7.89 7.13 3.12
C ASP A 84 -7.75 8.64 3.41
N ASN A 85 -8.76 9.23 4.03
CA ASN A 85 -8.69 10.60 4.55
C ASN A 85 -7.62 10.75 5.65
N HIS A 86 -7.22 9.66 6.31
CA HIS A 86 -6.18 9.63 7.33
C HIS A 86 -4.81 9.20 6.78
N PHE A 87 -4.47 9.68 5.60
CA PHE A 87 -3.12 9.62 5.04
C PHE A 87 -2.43 10.97 5.26
N GLU A 88 -2.14 11.28 6.54
CA GLU A 88 -1.74 12.61 6.99
C GLU A 88 -0.46 13.11 6.34
N VAL A 89 0.55 12.26 6.15
CA VAL A 89 1.82 12.64 5.51
C VAL A 89 1.61 12.91 4.04
N MET A 90 0.83 12.04 3.37
CA MET A 90 0.52 12.19 1.96
C MET A 90 -0.23 13.50 1.71
N TRP A 91 -1.28 13.79 2.48
CA TRP A 91 -2.07 15.00 2.31
C TRP A 91 -1.34 16.26 2.75
N ASP A 92 -0.45 16.16 3.74
CA ASP A 92 0.45 17.27 4.07
C ASP A 92 1.32 17.68 2.89
N LEU A 93 1.87 16.71 2.15
CA LEU A 93 2.67 17.03 0.99
C LEU A 93 1.80 17.59 -0.14
N PHE A 94 0.72 16.88 -0.49
CA PHE A 94 -0.11 17.23 -1.64
C PHE A 94 -0.89 18.56 -1.50
N ARG A 95 -1.04 19.11 -0.30
CA ARG A 95 -1.52 20.48 -0.13
C ARG A 95 -0.56 21.56 -0.70
N SER A 96 0.70 21.19 -0.90
CA SER A 96 1.76 22.07 -1.41
C SER A 96 2.13 21.80 -2.87
N ILE A 97 1.72 20.65 -3.42
CA ILE A 97 2.01 20.28 -4.81
C ILE A 97 0.90 20.84 -5.70
N PRO A 98 1.23 21.71 -6.67
CA PRO A 98 0.24 22.24 -7.61
C PRO A 98 -0.39 21.12 -8.45
N SER A 99 -1.70 21.23 -8.68
CA SER A 99 -2.38 20.41 -9.67
C SER A 99 -1.85 20.70 -11.07
N ILE A 100 -1.85 19.67 -11.92
CA ILE A 100 -1.56 19.84 -13.35
C ILE A 100 -2.84 19.93 -14.19
N GLU A 101 -4.00 19.77 -13.56
CA GLU A 101 -5.33 19.82 -14.21
C GLU A 101 -5.98 21.20 -14.06
N THR A 102 -5.87 21.79 -12.87
CA THR A 102 -6.58 23.01 -12.50
C THR A 102 -5.59 24.03 -11.97
N ASP A 103 -5.47 25.15 -12.63
CA ASP A 103 -4.58 26.24 -12.23
C ASP A 103 -4.99 26.82 -10.87
N GLY A 104 -4.00 27.09 -10.02
CA GLY A 104 -4.18 27.78 -8.75
C GLY A 104 -4.71 26.91 -7.60
N VAL A 105 -4.87 25.59 -7.81
CA VAL A 105 -5.26 24.64 -6.76
C VAL A 105 -4.18 23.58 -6.56
N SER A 106 -4.19 22.94 -5.39
CA SER A 106 -3.29 21.82 -5.08
C SER A 106 -3.90 20.47 -5.50
N VAL A 107 -3.04 19.45 -5.56
CA VAL A 107 -3.49 18.05 -5.73
C VAL A 107 -4.48 17.64 -4.63
N LEU A 108 -4.26 18.11 -3.38
CA LEU A 108 -5.20 17.86 -2.28
C LEU A 108 -6.55 18.52 -2.51
N ASP A 109 -6.60 19.75 -3.04
CA ASP A 109 -7.87 20.45 -3.33
C ASP A 109 -8.71 19.66 -4.33
N GLU A 110 -8.10 19.19 -5.43
CA GLU A 110 -8.80 18.37 -6.43
C GLU A 110 -9.33 17.07 -5.83
N TYR A 111 -8.49 16.36 -5.09
CA TYR A 111 -8.87 15.14 -4.41
C TYR A 111 -10.04 15.35 -3.43
N TYR A 112 -9.95 16.40 -2.60
CA TYR A 112 -10.96 16.72 -1.60
C TYR A 112 -12.33 16.99 -2.24
N TRP A 113 -12.38 17.89 -3.22
CA TRP A 113 -13.63 18.26 -3.87
C TRP A 113 -14.24 17.13 -4.66
N LEU A 114 -13.45 16.37 -5.41
CA LEU A 114 -13.91 15.21 -6.16
C LEU A 114 -14.62 14.20 -5.26
N ASN A 115 -13.98 13.83 -4.14
CA ASN A 115 -14.54 12.81 -3.23
C ASN A 115 -15.67 13.34 -2.33
N LYS A 116 -15.80 14.66 -2.19
CA LYS A 116 -16.91 15.31 -1.49
C LYS A 116 -18.16 15.40 -2.37
N GLU A 117 -17.99 15.75 -3.64
CA GLU A 117 -19.10 15.91 -4.59
C GLU A 117 -19.65 14.57 -5.08
N ASP A 118 -18.80 13.56 -5.18
CA ASP A 118 -19.18 12.20 -5.60
C ASP A 118 -18.60 11.17 -4.59
N PRO A 119 -19.25 11.00 -3.41
CA PRO A 119 -18.82 10.06 -2.39
C PRO A 119 -18.80 8.63 -2.89
N ASN A 120 -17.73 7.91 -2.54
CA ASN A 120 -17.52 6.54 -3.00
C ASN A 120 -18.39 5.54 -2.24
N TYR A 121 -19.00 4.59 -2.96
CA TYR A 121 -19.56 3.36 -2.39
C TYR A 121 -19.86 2.34 -3.48
N SER A 122 -19.87 1.05 -3.14
CA SER A 122 -20.19 -0.05 -4.05
C SER A 122 -21.66 -0.45 -3.92
N LEU A 123 -22.30 -0.71 -5.05
CA LEU A 123 -23.63 -1.34 -5.14
C LEU A 123 -23.57 -2.85 -5.40
N CYS A 124 -22.39 -3.36 -5.76
CA CYS A 124 -22.14 -4.77 -6.00
C CYS A 124 -20.72 -5.13 -5.54
N ARG A 125 -20.61 -5.71 -4.35
CA ARG A 125 -19.31 -6.10 -3.77
C ARG A 125 -18.77 -7.40 -4.36
N SER A 126 -19.68 -8.29 -4.76
CA SER A 126 -19.29 -9.58 -5.33
C SER A 126 -20.36 -10.14 -6.25
N THR A 127 -19.93 -10.99 -7.18
CA THR A 127 -20.80 -11.76 -8.09
C THR A 127 -20.50 -13.26 -8.01
N LYS A 128 -21.44 -14.06 -8.48
CA LYS A 128 -21.33 -15.50 -8.70
C LYS A 128 -22.22 -15.91 -9.87
N ALA A 129 -22.12 -17.16 -10.31
CA ALA A 129 -23.01 -17.72 -11.34
C ALA A 129 -23.17 -16.78 -12.55
N ARG A 130 -22.02 -16.28 -13.06
CA ARG A 130 -21.96 -15.44 -14.26
C ARG A 130 -22.71 -14.10 -14.08
N GLY A 131 -22.22 -13.30 -13.15
CA GLY A 131 -22.67 -11.91 -12.95
C GLY A 131 -23.93 -11.74 -12.08
N VAL A 132 -24.40 -12.79 -11.46
CA VAL A 132 -25.45 -12.70 -10.44
C VAL A 132 -24.85 -12.13 -9.15
N ASP A 133 -25.60 -11.29 -8.45
CA ASP A 133 -25.19 -10.76 -7.14
C ASP A 133 -24.79 -11.88 -6.18
N GLY A 134 -23.64 -11.73 -5.54
CA GLY A 134 -23.06 -12.74 -4.65
C GLY A 134 -23.87 -13.02 -3.38
N GLY A 135 -24.85 -12.16 -3.06
CA GLY A 135 -25.78 -12.36 -1.95
C GLY A 135 -25.17 -12.18 -0.56
N THR A 136 -24.09 -11.41 -0.45
CA THR A 136 -23.42 -11.16 0.84
C THR A 136 -24.23 -10.23 1.76
N ASN A 137 -25.13 -9.42 1.21
CA ASN A 137 -26.02 -8.49 1.92
C ASN A 137 -25.28 -7.57 2.92
N GLY A 138 -24.04 -7.22 2.63
CA GLY A 138 -23.19 -6.39 3.49
C GLY A 138 -22.75 -7.06 4.79
N LYS A 139 -22.91 -8.38 4.92
CA LYS A 139 -22.56 -9.13 6.14
C LYS A 139 -21.16 -9.70 6.08
N PHE A 140 -20.51 -9.76 7.24
CA PHE A 140 -19.22 -10.45 7.41
C PHE A 140 -19.39 -11.97 7.54
N ALA A 141 -20.55 -12.41 8.04
CA ALA A 141 -20.88 -13.82 8.28
C ALA A 141 -19.84 -14.56 9.16
N LEU A 142 -19.30 -13.86 10.16
CA LEU A 142 -18.37 -14.44 11.14
C LEU A 142 -19.16 -15.19 12.21
N SER A 143 -18.67 -16.39 12.59
CA SER A 143 -19.12 -17.05 13.81
C SER A 143 -18.64 -16.30 15.05
N ASP A 144 -19.21 -16.60 16.22
CA ASP A 144 -18.72 -16.05 17.48
C ASP A 144 -17.25 -16.40 17.71
N LYS A 145 -16.83 -17.63 17.36
CA LYS A 145 -15.45 -18.09 17.46
C LYS A 145 -14.52 -17.29 16.54
N ALA A 146 -14.86 -17.18 15.27
CA ALA A 146 -14.08 -16.42 14.28
C ALA A 146 -13.94 -14.94 14.69
N SER A 147 -15.00 -14.33 15.20
CA SER A 147 -14.96 -12.96 15.72
C SER A 147 -13.99 -12.83 16.91
N MET A 148 -13.98 -13.81 17.80
CA MET A 148 -13.03 -13.84 18.94
C MET A 148 -11.59 -14.04 18.49
N GLU A 149 -11.33 -14.82 17.45
CA GLU A 149 -9.99 -15.01 16.89
C GLU A 149 -9.44 -13.71 16.28
N ILE A 150 -10.28 -12.93 15.58
CA ILE A 150 -9.90 -11.60 15.08
C ILE A 150 -9.55 -10.67 16.25
N MET A 151 -10.36 -10.66 17.32
CA MET A 151 -10.05 -9.89 18.51
C MET A 151 -8.75 -10.36 19.17
N LYS A 152 -8.52 -11.67 19.26
CA LYS A 152 -7.29 -12.25 19.78
C LYS A 152 -6.08 -11.78 18.98
N LEU A 153 -6.13 -11.80 17.64
CA LEU A 153 -5.07 -11.29 16.78
C LEU A 153 -4.76 -9.82 17.08
N PHE A 154 -5.80 -8.99 17.21
CA PHE A 154 -5.66 -7.56 17.50
C PHE A 154 -4.87 -7.28 18.78
N PHE A 155 -5.06 -8.10 19.83
CA PHE A 155 -4.40 -7.94 21.13
C PHE A 155 -3.11 -8.75 21.29
N THR A 156 -2.82 -9.71 20.42
CA THR A 156 -1.59 -10.52 20.50
C THR A 156 -0.35 -9.64 20.33
N PRO A 157 0.69 -9.72 21.17
CA PRO A 157 1.95 -9.01 20.98
C PRO A 157 2.57 -9.30 19.61
N ASN A 158 3.27 -8.32 19.03
CA ASN A 158 3.87 -8.49 17.70
C ASN A 158 4.90 -9.62 17.69
N GLU A 159 5.67 -9.75 18.75
CA GLU A 159 6.74 -10.74 18.92
C GLU A 159 6.20 -12.18 18.84
N GLU A 160 4.96 -12.40 19.30
CA GLU A 160 4.31 -13.70 19.21
C GLU A 160 3.85 -14.06 17.79
N LEU A 161 3.82 -13.07 16.89
CA LEU A 161 3.40 -13.22 15.49
C LEU A 161 4.58 -13.31 14.52
N TYR A 162 5.81 -13.14 15.01
CA TYR A 162 7.00 -13.21 14.15
C TYR A 162 7.11 -14.56 13.47
N GLY A 163 7.27 -14.54 12.15
CA GLY A 163 7.36 -15.73 11.32
C GLY A 163 6.07 -16.54 11.17
N LYS A 164 4.97 -16.16 11.82
CA LYS A 164 3.69 -16.88 11.71
C LYS A 164 2.90 -16.47 10.48
N LYS A 165 2.26 -17.46 9.88
CA LYS A 165 1.27 -17.29 8.82
C LYS A 165 -0.12 -17.00 9.42
N ILE A 166 -1.00 -16.42 8.63
CA ILE A 166 -2.40 -16.22 8.99
C ILE A 166 -3.06 -17.57 9.30
N SER A 167 -2.78 -18.62 8.50
CA SER A 167 -3.25 -19.98 8.72
C SER A 167 -2.72 -20.67 9.98
N ASP A 168 -1.62 -20.17 10.58
CA ASP A 168 -1.12 -20.69 11.86
C ASP A 168 -1.87 -20.09 13.05
N PHE A 169 -2.66 -19.05 12.82
CA PHE A 169 -3.34 -18.29 13.85
C PHE A 169 -4.84 -18.53 13.88
N PHE A 170 -5.48 -18.64 12.71
CA PHE A 170 -6.92 -18.80 12.56
C PHE A 170 -7.30 -20.24 12.26
N ASP A 171 -8.47 -20.65 12.74
CA ASP A 171 -9.11 -21.89 12.34
C ASP A 171 -9.71 -21.77 10.92
N ASP A 172 -9.85 -22.89 10.22
CA ASP A 172 -10.28 -22.96 8.82
C ASP A 172 -11.63 -22.27 8.55
N GLU A 173 -12.53 -22.24 9.54
CA GLU A 173 -13.85 -21.62 9.38
C GLU A 173 -13.79 -20.11 9.04
N VAL A 174 -12.71 -19.42 9.43
CA VAL A 174 -12.53 -17.99 9.12
C VAL A 174 -12.39 -17.77 7.62
N PHE A 175 -11.75 -18.73 6.93
CA PHE A 175 -11.45 -18.62 5.49
C PHE A 175 -12.67 -18.85 4.59
N ASP A 176 -13.76 -19.38 5.12
CA ASP A 176 -15.04 -19.61 4.43
C ASP A 176 -16.06 -18.46 4.65
N THR A 177 -15.66 -17.38 5.33
CA THR A 177 -16.54 -16.25 5.65
C THR A 177 -16.51 -15.16 4.59
N ASN A 178 -17.56 -14.32 4.55
CA ASN A 178 -17.56 -13.10 3.74
C ASN A 178 -16.46 -12.13 4.21
N PHE A 179 -16.16 -12.09 5.52
CA PHE A 179 -15.05 -11.28 6.05
C PHE A 179 -13.75 -11.61 5.33
N TRP A 180 -13.38 -12.90 5.25
CA TRP A 180 -12.14 -13.31 4.58
C TRP A 180 -12.17 -12.99 3.09
N MET A 181 -13.29 -13.24 2.42
CA MET A 181 -13.45 -12.86 1.01
C MET A 181 -13.24 -11.35 0.80
N TYR A 182 -13.85 -10.50 1.64
CA TYR A 182 -13.65 -9.05 1.55
C TYR A 182 -12.21 -8.67 1.82
N TRP A 183 -11.61 -9.26 2.86
CA TRP A 183 -10.26 -8.97 3.30
C TRP A 183 -9.23 -9.35 2.26
N ARG A 184 -9.26 -10.61 1.81
CA ARG A 184 -8.26 -11.12 0.87
C ARG A 184 -8.33 -10.45 -0.50
N THR A 185 -9.52 -10.11 -1.00
CA THR A 185 -9.64 -9.49 -2.31
C THR A 185 -9.40 -7.98 -2.26
N MET A 186 -9.67 -7.31 -1.15
CA MET A 186 -9.35 -5.89 -0.98
C MET A 186 -7.84 -5.65 -0.84
N PHE A 187 -7.18 -6.45 -0.01
CA PHE A 187 -5.78 -6.24 0.35
C PHE A 187 -4.82 -7.24 -0.30
N ALA A 188 -5.31 -8.16 -1.12
CA ALA A 188 -4.54 -9.25 -1.74
C ALA A 188 -3.85 -10.17 -0.72
N PHE A 189 -4.47 -10.40 0.45
CA PHE A 189 -3.97 -11.35 1.43
C PHE A 189 -4.27 -12.79 1.03
N GLU A 190 -3.32 -13.66 1.32
CA GLU A 190 -3.46 -15.11 1.28
C GLU A 190 -3.28 -15.70 2.69
N ASN A 191 -3.84 -16.87 2.94
CA ASN A 191 -3.79 -17.49 4.26
C ASN A 191 -2.37 -17.85 4.73
N TRP A 192 -1.42 -17.98 3.82
CA TRP A 192 -0.01 -18.21 4.09
C TRP A 192 0.82 -16.93 4.30
N HIS A 193 0.23 -15.75 4.10
CA HIS A 193 0.87 -14.47 4.41
C HIS A 193 1.03 -14.24 5.92
N SER A 194 1.76 -13.20 6.26
CA SER A 194 2.12 -12.84 7.64
C SER A 194 0.91 -12.49 8.51
N ALA A 195 0.73 -13.18 9.62
CA ALA A 195 -0.24 -12.83 10.65
C ALA A 195 0.06 -11.46 11.29
N LEU A 196 1.35 -11.09 11.39
CA LEU A 196 1.75 -9.76 11.85
C LEU A 196 1.24 -8.66 10.93
N GLU A 197 1.43 -8.81 9.62
CA GLU A 197 0.95 -7.79 8.66
C GLU A 197 -0.58 -7.68 8.68
N MET A 198 -1.30 -8.79 8.76
CA MET A 198 -2.76 -8.76 8.92
C MET A 198 -3.19 -8.00 10.19
N LYS A 199 -2.51 -8.23 11.32
CA LYS A 199 -2.77 -7.48 12.55
C LYS A 199 -2.52 -5.98 12.37
N LEU A 200 -1.41 -5.59 11.74
CA LEU A 200 -1.09 -4.18 11.50
C LEU A 200 -2.16 -3.51 10.64
N TYR A 201 -2.65 -4.21 9.61
CA TYR A 201 -3.78 -3.75 8.80
C TYR A 201 -5.06 -3.57 9.60
N ILE A 202 -5.46 -4.57 10.40
CA ILE A 202 -6.65 -4.47 11.25
C ILE A 202 -6.51 -3.27 12.20
N ARG A 203 -5.34 -3.06 12.79
CA ARG A 203 -5.09 -1.91 13.67
C ARG A 203 -5.15 -0.58 12.93
N ARG A 204 -4.54 -0.51 11.73
CA ARG A 204 -4.50 0.72 10.93
C ARG A 204 -5.89 1.15 10.47
N TYR A 205 -6.74 0.18 10.11
CA TYR A 205 -8.04 0.40 9.49
C TYR A 205 -9.25 -0.02 10.35
N ILE A 206 -9.07 -0.14 11.65
CA ILE A 206 -10.16 -0.56 12.56
C ILE A 206 -11.40 0.34 12.46
N HIS A 207 -11.20 1.63 12.24
CA HIS A 207 -12.27 2.62 12.06
C HIS A 207 -13.04 2.46 10.76
N HIS A 208 -12.50 1.74 9.78
CA HIS A 208 -13.10 1.47 8.48
C HIS A 208 -13.56 0.02 8.30
N ILE A 209 -13.44 -0.81 9.33
CA ILE A 209 -13.78 -2.24 9.20
C ILE A 209 -15.22 -2.43 8.69
N GLY A 210 -16.15 -1.60 9.15
CA GLY A 210 -17.55 -1.62 8.71
C GLY A 210 -17.79 -1.19 7.26
N GLY A 211 -16.81 -0.58 6.61
CA GLY A 211 -16.87 -0.15 5.21
C GLY A 211 -16.31 -1.17 4.21
N LEU A 212 -15.81 -2.32 4.65
CA LEU A 212 -15.30 -3.38 3.75
C LEU A 212 -16.40 -3.97 2.82
N PRO A 213 -17.65 -4.09 3.25
CA PRO A 213 -18.72 -4.60 2.38
C PRO A 213 -19.15 -3.63 1.27
N ASP A 214 -19.04 -2.32 1.47
CA ASP A 214 -19.58 -1.31 0.55
C ASP A 214 -18.54 -0.29 0.04
N PHE A 215 -17.30 -0.35 0.54
CA PHE A 215 -16.22 0.55 0.17
C PHE A 215 -16.48 2.05 0.41
N SER A 216 -17.43 2.40 1.25
CA SER A 216 -17.77 3.79 1.56
C SER A 216 -16.61 4.58 2.18
N ALA A 217 -15.65 3.89 2.77
CA ALA A 217 -14.43 4.48 3.32
C ALA A 217 -13.39 4.88 2.27
N LEU A 218 -13.40 4.24 1.10
CA LEU A 218 -12.38 4.44 0.09
C LEU A 218 -12.51 5.78 -0.63
N ARG A 219 -11.35 6.31 -1.05
CA ARG A 219 -11.22 7.52 -1.85
C ARG A 219 -10.30 7.26 -3.03
N PHE A 220 -10.49 8.02 -4.09
CA PHE A 220 -9.76 7.87 -5.34
C PHE A 220 -9.35 9.22 -5.90
N THR A 221 -8.28 9.23 -6.70
CA THR A 221 -7.88 10.35 -7.54
C THR A 221 -8.78 10.48 -8.77
N ARG A 222 -8.66 11.60 -9.50
CA ARG A 222 -9.45 11.84 -10.73
C ARG A 222 -9.04 10.88 -11.85
N TYR A 223 -7.75 10.77 -12.10
CA TYR A 223 -7.14 9.87 -13.06
C TYR A 223 -6.34 8.79 -12.32
N ASN A 224 -5.60 7.96 -13.04
CA ASN A 224 -4.63 7.04 -12.45
C ASN A 224 -3.59 7.81 -11.61
N GLN A 225 -2.86 7.09 -10.75
CA GLN A 225 -1.96 7.73 -9.78
C GLN A 225 -0.71 8.33 -10.43
N TYR A 226 -0.31 7.81 -11.58
CA TYR A 226 0.79 8.41 -12.32
C TYR A 226 0.47 9.86 -12.70
N GLU A 227 -0.68 10.07 -13.33
CA GLU A 227 -1.10 11.40 -13.77
C GLU A 227 -1.57 12.31 -12.65
N SER A 228 -2.20 11.75 -11.62
CA SER A 228 -2.76 12.55 -10.51
C SER A 228 -1.78 12.83 -9.38
N MET A 229 -0.70 12.06 -9.24
CA MET A 229 0.24 12.17 -8.12
C MET A 229 1.69 12.27 -8.57
N ILE A 230 2.17 11.32 -9.40
CA ILE A 230 3.58 11.25 -9.80
C ILE A 230 3.97 12.46 -10.67
N LEU A 231 3.24 12.71 -11.74
CA LEU A 231 3.54 13.84 -12.63
C LEU A 231 3.51 15.19 -11.95
N PRO A 232 2.53 15.52 -11.07
CA PRO A 232 2.56 16.76 -10.30
C PRO A 232 3.82 16.88 -9.43
N MET A 233 4.25 15.80 -8.76
CA MET A 233 5.47 15.80 -7.94
C MET A 233 6.73 16.02 -8.80
N VAL A 234 6.84 15.33 -9.92
CA VAL A 234 7.97 15.50 -10.86
C VAL A 234 8.04 16.94 -11.36
N LYS A 235 6.92 17.50 -11.84
CA LYS A 235 6.86 18.89 -12.29
C LYS A 235 7.22 19.89 -11.20
N TYR A 236 6.75 19.65 -9.97
CA TYR A 236 7.12 20.47 -8.82
C TYR A 236 8.64 20.45 -8.59
N LEU A 237 9.25 19.27 -8.59
CA LEU A 237 10.68 19.11 -8.38
C LEU A 237 11.51 19.72 -9.52
N GLU A 238 11.14 19.49 -10.78
CA GLU A 238 11.78 20.10 -11.95
C GLU A 238 11.71 21.63 -11.89
N SER A 239 10.58 22.19 -11.47
CA SER A 239 10.42 23.64 -11.32
C SER A 239 11.34 24.26 -10.24
N HIS A 240 11.86 23.44 -9.34
CA HIS A 240 12.84 23.81 -8.32
C HIS A 240 14.29 23.47 -8.69
N GLY A 241 14.52 22.93 -9.91
CA GLY A 241 15.86 22.62 -10.42
C GLY A 241 16.40 21.25 -10.02
N VAL A 242 15.55 20.33 -9.55
CA VAL A 242 15.97 18.94 -9.23
C VAL A 242 16.34 18.21 -10.51
N GLU A 243 17.50 17.49 -10.47
CA GLU A 243 18.02 16.74 -11.61
C GLU A 243 17.49 15.30 -11.59
N PHE A 244 16.83 14.87 -12.66
CA PHE A 244 16.40 13.50 -12.89
C PHE A 244 17.32 12.81 -13.91
N ARG A 245 17.89 11.66 -13.54
CA ARG A 245 18.72 10.80 -14.38
C ARG A 245 18.02 9.49 -14.65
N TYR A 246 17.25 9.46 -15.72
CA TYR A 246 16.57 8.25 -16.20
C TYR A 246 17.56 7.27 -16.86
N ASN A 247 17.13 6.03 -17.10
CA ASN A 247 17.95 4.94 -17.64
C ASN A 247 19.25 4.74 -16.83
N THR A 248 19.22 5.08 -15.54
CA THR A 248 20.37 5.04 -14.64
C THR A 248 20.07 4.13 -13.46
N LYS A 249 20.57 2.91 -13.53
CA LYS A 249 20.43 1.91 -12.47
C LYS A 249 21.52 2.11 -11.41
N VAL A 250 21.14 2.25 -10.16
CA VAL A 250 22.06 2.09 -9.04
C VAL A 250 22.25 0.61 -8.77
N GLU A 251 23.48 0.14 -8.85
CA GLU A 251 23.82 -1.27 -8.63
C GLU A 251 24.16 -1.56 -7.18
N ASN A 252 24.77 -0.61 -6.47
CA ASN A 252 25.20 -0.77 -5.07
C ASN A 252 25.38 0.58 -4.38
N VAL A 253 25.31 0.56 -3.05
CA VAL A 253 25.80 1.61 -2.16
C VAL A 253 26.79 0.98 -1.21
N GLU A 254 28.03 1.50 -1.14
CA GLU A 254 29.06 1.01 -0.24
C GLU A 254 29.08 1.83 1.06
N PHE A 255 29.34 1.15 2.17
CA PHE A 255 29.33 1.73 3.49
C PHE A 255 30.67 1.54 4.22
N ALA A 256 31.15 2.59 4.86
CA ALA A 256 32.18 2.48 5.89
C ALA A 256 31.52 2.26 7.26
N ILE A 257 31.75 1.10 7.86
CA ILE A 257 31.18 0.69 9.13
C ILE A 257 32.29 0.59 10.17
N GLY A 258 32.20 1.37 11.26
CA GLY A 258 33.22 1.46 12.28
C GLY A 258 33.79 2.88 12.44
N GLY A 259 34.98 2.98 13.02
CA GLY A 259 35.67 4.28 13.17
C GLY A 259 35.14 5.20 14.25
N GLY A 260 34.23 4.71 15.12
CA GLY A 260 33.69 5.49 16.25
C GLY A 260 32.23 5.25 16.55
N ALA A 261 31.72 6.07 17.46
CA ALA A 261 30.32 6.10 17.84
C ALA A 261 29.49 6.77 16.72
N GLY A 262 28.40 6.11 16.31
CA GLY A 262 27.41 6.68 15.42
C GLY A 262 26.23 7.31 16.20
N PRO A 263 25.40 8.11 15.52
CA PRO A 263 24.22 8.70 16.13
C PRO A 263 23.24 7.60 16.53
N LYS A 264 22.71 7.71 17.76
CA LYS A 264 21.54 6.95 18.14
C LYS A 264 20.31 7.67 17.61
N ARG A 265 19.49 6.95 16.87
CA ARG A 265 18.30 7.53 16.29
C ARG A 265 17.12 7.35 17.24
N GLU A 266 16.47 8.46 17.55
CA GLU A 266 15.16 8.44 18.19
C GLU A 266 14.12 8.51 17.07
N HIS A 267 13.11 7.65 17.13
CA HIS A 267 12.01 7.73 16.18
C HIS A 267 11.26 9.06 16.42
N THR A 268 11.15 9.87 15.38
CA THR A 268 10.61 11.24 15.42
C THR A 268 9.09 11.31 15.57
N GLY A 269 8.40 10.18 15.72
CA GLY A 269 6.97 10.14 15.99
C GLY A 269 6.64 10.59 17.41
N VAL A 270 5.93 11.72 17.55
CA VAL A 270 5.38 12.14 18.85
C VAL A 270 4.45 11.02 19.38
N GLY A 271 4.73 10.51 20.55
CA GLY A 271 3.95 9.43 21.18
C GLY A 271 4.71 8.13 21.36
N GLN A 272 5.71 7.81 20.55
CA GLN A 272 6.57 6.65 20.79
C GLN A 272 7.39 6.81 22.05
N ASP A 273 7.96 7.97 22.31
CA ASP A 273 8.70 8.27 23.52
C ASP A 273 7.87 8.09 24.78
N THR A 274 6.59 8.47 24.74
CA THR A 274 5.68 8.34 25.89
C THR A 274 5.36 6.88 26.16
N ILE A 275 5.10 6.06 25.14
CA ILE A 275 4.82 4.63 25.28
C ILE A 275 6.08 3.87 25.66
N GLN A 276 7.23 4.18 25.05
CA GLN A 276 8.52 3.58 25.43
C GLN A 276 8.91 3.99 26.86
N LYS A 277 8.66 5.22 27.27
CA LYS A 277 8.87 5.67 28.67
C LYS A 277 7.92 4.96 29.64
N ILE A 278 6.65 4.77 29.29
CA ILE A 278 5.68 4.01 30.09
C ILE A 278 6.10 2.52 30.18
N GLN A 279 6.54 1.92 29.06
CA GLN A 279 7.04 0.55 29.06
C GLN A 279 8.35 0.41 29.84
N ALA A 280 9.24 1.39 29.77
CA ALA A 280 10.49 1.42 30.53
C ALA A 280 10.28 1.63 32.03
N THR A 281 9.23 2.38 32.44
CA THR A 281 8.88 2.60 33.87
C THR A 281 8.05 1.47 34.46
N SER A 282 7.43 0.61 33.63
CA SER A 282 6.63 -0.53 34.13
C SER A 282 7.46 -1.70 34.66
N GLY A 283 8.79 -1.65 34.60
CA GLY A 283 9.71 -2.64 35.20
C GLY A 283 9.71 -4.04 34.55
N PHE A 284 8.90 -4.25 33.47
CA PHE A 284 8.75 -5.55 32.84
C PHE A 284 9.82 -5.85 31.79
N PHE A 285 10.61 -4.87 31.35
CA PHE A 285 11.71 -5.08 30.41
C PHE A 285 13.02 -4.53 30.97
N LYS A 286 13.92 -5.42 31.40
CA LYS A 286 15.32 -5.06 31.60
C LYS A 286 15.93 -4.71 30.24
N ARG A 287 16.03 -3.41 29.92
CA ARG A 287 16.94 -2.99 28.85
C ARG A 287 18.37 -3.32 29.28
N ASN A 288 19.07 -4.09 28.47
CA ASN A 288 20.53 -4.03 28.48
C ASN A 288 20.95 -2.56 28.30
N PRO A 289 21.98 -2.07 29.00
CA PRO A 289 22.49 -0.72 28.76
C PRO A 289 22.77 -0.61 27.24
N ALA A 290 22.09 0.35 26.59
CA ALA A 290 22.18 0.51 25.16
C ALA A 290 23.65 0.74 24.79
N SER A 291 24.25 -0.20 24.08
CA SER A 291 25.56 -0.01 23.47
C SER A 291 25.49 1.20 22.54
N THR A 292 26.51 2.04 22.57
CA THR A 292 26.63 3.15 21.62
C THR A 292 26.65 2.56 20.20
N PRO A 293 25.76 3.01 19.29
CA PRO A 293 25.74 2.47 17.94
C PRO A 293 27.07 2.67 17.21
N THR A 294 27.46 1.71 16.41
CA THR A 294 28.63 1.85 15.51
C THR A 294 28.30 2.84 14.40
N LYS A 295 29.22 3.74 14.10
CA LYS A 295 29.09 4.70 12.97
C LYS A 295 28.97 3.96 11.65
N LYS A 296 28.01 4.36 10.82
CA LYS A 296 27.75 3.86 9.46
C LYS A 296 27.64 5.04 8.52
N LEU A 297 28.44 5.04 7.46
CA LEU A 297 28.54 6.13 6.49
C LEU A 297 28.47 5.54 5.08
N ALA A 298 27.54 6.01 4.25
CA ALA A 298 27.58 5.73 2.81
C ALA A 298 28.76 6.48 2.19
N VAL A 299 29.63 5.75 1.48
CA VAL A 299 30.90 6.29 0.95
C VAL A 299 30.99 6.25 -0.56
N ARG A 300 30.14 5.45 -1.23
CA ARG A 300 30.14 5.34 -2.70
C ARG A 300 28.80 4.83 -3.20
N ILE A 301 28.40 5.32 -4.37
CA ILE A 301 27.26 4.79 -5.17
C ILE A 301 27.82 4.27 -6.48
N ASP A 302 27.52 3.01 -6.82
CA ASP A 302 27.85 2.43 -8.12
C ASP A 302 26.63 2.52 -9.02
N VAL A 303 26.81 3.10 -10.20
CA VAL A 303 25.73 3.35 -11.18
C VAL A 303 26.07 2.74 -12.54
N ASP A 304 25.03 2.30 -13.22
CA ASP A 304 25.06 1.87 -14.63
C ASP A 304 24.08 2.73 -15.43
N HIS A 305 24.60 3.62 -16.26
CA HIS A 305 23.83 4.43 -17.18
C HIS A 305 23.94 3.85 -18.58
N GLU A 306 22.89 3.17 -19.04
CA GLU A 306 22.82 2.55 -20.38
C GLU A 306 24.05 1.65 -20.70
N GLY A 307 24.50 0.86 -19.74
CA GLY A 307 25.68 -0.03 -19.85
C GLY A 307 27.01 0.63 -19.53
N ASN A 308 27.03 1.94 -19.25
CA ASN A 308 28.24 2.66 -18.85
C ASN A 308 28.33 2.72 -17.32
N LYS A 309 29.21 1.89 -16.75
CA LYS A 309 29.41 1.82 -15.30
C LYS A 309 30.33 2.92 -14.81
N SER A 310 29.93 3.54 -13.71
CA SER A 310 30.71 4.56 -13.01
C SER A 310 30.38 4.55 -11.52
N SER A 311 31.16 5.29 -10.72
CA SER A 311 30.94 5.41 -9.28
C SER A 311 30.98 6.86 -8.86
N ILE A 312 30.23 7.19 -7.83
CA ILE A 312 30.18 8.50 -7.18
C ILE A 312 30.73 8.32 -5.77
N ASP A 313 31.90 8.91 -5.49
CA ASP A 313 32.42 8.92 -4.14
C ASP A 313 31.70 9.95 -3.28
N LEU A 314 31.39 9.58 -2.04
CA LEU A 314 30.57 10.34 -1.12
C LEU A 314 31.34 10.78 0.11
N THR A 315 30.90 11.88 0.69
CA THR A 315 31.34 12.43 1.97
C THR A 315 30.21 12.45 3.00
N GLU A 316 30.46 12.89 4.21
CA GLU A 316 29.39 13.10 5.22
C GLU A 316 28.37 14.21 4.84
N ASN A 317 28.71 15.04 3.85
CA ASN A 317 27.82 16.06 3.32
C ASN A 317 26.89 15.55 2.21
N ASP A 318 27.13 14.34 1.71
CA ASP A 318 26.36 13.73 0.64
C ASP A 318 25.33 12.75 1.22
N LEU A 319 24.06 13.11 1.16
CA LEU A 319 22.97 12.29 1.68
C LEU A 319 22.54 11.25 0.66
N VAL A 320 22.21 10.04 1.10
CA VAL A 320 21.72 8.97 0.21
C VAL A 320 20.37 8.45 0.70
N PHE A 321 19.38 8.48 -0.17
CA PHE A 321 18.03 7.98 0.08
C PHE A 321 17.79 6.74 -0.78
N ILE A 322 17.65 5.58 -0.15
CA ILE A 322 17.71 4.28 -0.82
C ILE A 322 16.33 3.63 -0.83
N THR A 323 15.67 3.57 -2.00
CA THR A 323 14.48 2.74 -2.15
C THR A 323 14.94 1.29 -2.38
N ASN A 324 14.85 0.48 -1.33
CA ASN A 324 15.27 -0.91 -1.35
C ASN A 324 14.12 -1.86 -1.72
N GLY A 325 14.44 -2.93 -2.49
CA GLY A 325 13.43 -3.86 -2.99
C GLY A 325 12.47 -3.24 -4.00
N GLY A 326 11.41 -3.95 -4.36
CA GLY A 326 10.39 -3.44 -5.27
C GLY A 326 9.32 -4.49 -5.56
N CYS A 327 8.05 -4.19 -5.23
CA CYS A 327 6.95 -5.13 -5.48
C CYS A 327 6.63 -5.32 -6.98
N VAL A 328 7.04 -4.40 -7.83
CA VAL A 328 6.86 -4.47 -9.28
C VAL A 328 8.14 -4.81 -10.05
N GLU A 329 9.22 -5.14 -9.34
CA GLU A 329 10.46 -5.61 -9.99
C GLU A 329 10.21 -6.86 -10.81
N ASN A 330 10.94 -6.97 -11.92
CA ASN A 330 10.82 -8.07 -12.87
C ASN A 330 9.41 -8.29 -13.45
N SER A 331 8.52 -7.29 -13.36
CA SER A 331 7.21 -7.36 -14.03
C SER A 331 7.39 -7.46 -15.54
N THR A 332 6.53 -8.25 -16.16
CA THR A 332 6.47 -8.38 -17.62
C THR A 332 5.08 -8.00 -18.13
N MET A 333 5.01 -7.49 -19.33
CA MET A 333 3.76 -7.17 -20.01
C MET A 333 3.56 -8.07 -21.23
N GLY A 334 2.32 -8.46 -21.45
CA GLY A 334 1.87 -9.04 -22.69
C GLY A 334 1.15 -8.01 -23.58
N SER A 335 0.27 -8.51 -24.42
CA SER A 335 -0.60 -7.72 -25.29
C SER A 335 -1.93 -8.44 -25.50
N GLN A 336 -2.82 -7.85 -26.29
CA GLN A 336 -4.05 -8.51 -26.74
C GLN A 336 -3.78 -9.94 -27.23
N ASN A 337 -2.68 -10.14 -27.97
CA ASN A 337 -2.37 -11.38 -28.68
C ASN A 337 -1.20 -12.18 -28.08
N SER A 338 -0.65 -11.75 -26.95
CA SER A 338 0.47 -12.45 -26.31
C SER A 338 0.34 -12.44 -24.79
N PRO A 339 0.69 -13.55 -24.10
CA PRO A 339 0.72 -13.58 -22.64
C PRO A 339 1.84 -12.69 -22.09
N ALA A 340 1.70 -12.26 -20.85
CA ALA A 340 2.81 -11.71 -20.09
C ALA A 340 3.78 -12.84 -19.73
N ALA A 341 5.06 -12.70 -20.08
CA ALA A 341 6.03 -13.76 -19.88
C ALA A 341 6.20 -14.09 -18.38
N TRP A 342 6.13 -15.37 -18.04
CA TRP A 342 6.42 -15.89 -16.72
C TRP A 342 7.61 -16.83 -16.75
N ASN A 343 8.55 -16.64 -15.84
CA ASN A 343 9.68 -17.52 -15.65
C ASN A 343 9.70 -18.02 -14.18
N PRO A 344 9.41 -19.31 -13.92
CA PRO A 344 9.41 -19.86 -12.57
C PRO A 344 10.82 -19.89 -11.91
N ASP A 345 11.88 -19.83 -12.72
CA ASP A 345 13.28 -19.77 -12.27
C ASP A 345 13.81 -18.34 -12.19
N LEU A 346 12.91 -17.35 -12.11
CA LEU A 346 13.24 -15.94 -12.05
C LEU A 346 14.17 -15.65 -10.88
N LYS A 347 15.27 -14.95 -11.17
CA LYS A 347 16.16 -14.40 -10.14
C LYS A 347 15.77 -12.95 -9.85
N PRO A 348 15.76 -12.56 -8.57
CA PRO A 348 15.54 -11.17 -8.21
C PRO A 348 16.52 -10.24 -8.92
N GLY A 349 16.02 -9.14 -9.46
CA GLY A 349 16.81 -8.11 -10.13
C GLY A 349 16.53 -6.71 -9.58
N GLY A 350 17.11 -5.68 -10.18
CA GLY A 350 16.83 -4.28 -9.84
C GLY A 350 17.05 -3.96 -8.37
N GLY A 351 16.02 -3.41 -7.72
CA GLY A 351 16.07 -3.02 -6.32
C GLY A 351 16.32 -4.17 -5.34
N TRP A 352 15.91 -5.42 -5.69
CA TRP A 352 16.22 -6.60 -4.87
C TRP A 352 17.71 -6.96 -4.88
N ASP A 353 18.32 -6.92 -6.04
CA ASP A 353 19.73 -7.25 -6.21
C ASP A 353 20.62 -6.21 -5.53
N MET A 354 20.29 -4.94 -5.68
CA MET A 354 20.92 -3.84 -4.96
C MET A 354 20.80 -4.04 -3.44
N TRP A 355 19.58 -4.31 -2.94
CA TRP A 355 19.38 -4.50 -1.50
C TRP A 355 20.13 -5.70 -0.94
N LYS A 356 20.26 -6.80 -1.67
CA LYS A 356 21.11 -7.94 -1.25
C LYS A 356 22.55 -7.52 -1.03
N ARG A 357 23.15 -6.79 -1.98
CA ARG A 357 24.53 -6.28 -1.84
C ARG A 357 24.69 -5.32 -0.67
N ILE A 358 23.69 -4.51 -0.40
CA ILE A 358 23.68 -3.60 0.75
C ILE A 358 23.55 -4.40 2.05
N ALA A 359 22.64 -5.36 2.13
CA ALA A 359 22.39 -6.17 3.31
C ALA A 359 23.57 -7.06 3.70
N ASP A 360 24.39 -7.50 2.72
CA ASP A 360 25.61 -8.25 2.97
C ASP A 360 26.66 -7.45 3.76
N GLN A 361 26.55 -6.11 3.82
CA GLN A 361 27.53 -5.25 4.48
C GLN A 361 27.25 -5.05 5.99
N ASP A 362 25.98 -5.10 6.43
CA ASP A 362 25.63 -4.96 7.84
C ASP A 362 24.26 -5.62 8.14
N PRO A 363 24.14 -6.40 9.22
CA PRO A 363 22.88 -7.06 9.57
C PRO A 363 21.69 -6.13 9.83
N SER A 364 21.94 -4.85 10.17
CA SER A 364 20.88 -3.87 10.38
C SER A 364 20.28 -3.33 9.08
N PHE A 365 20.81 -3.73 7.93
CA PHE A 365 20.31 -3.34 6.60
C PHE A 365 19.24 -4.32 6.09
N GLY A 366 18.77 -5.23 6.94
CA GLY A 366 17.64 -6.13 6.70
C GLY A 366 18.00 -7.44 6.02
N HIS A 367 16.96 -8.22 5.67
CA HIS A 367 17.09 -9.57 5.11
C HIS A 367 16.22 -9.72 3.85
N PRO A 368 16.66 -9.21 2.69
CA PRO A 368 15.86 -9.18 1.45
C PRO A 368 15.36 -10.55 1.00
N GLU A 369 16.09 -11.64 1.29
CA GLU A 369 15.70 -13.01 0.94
C GLU A 369 14.39 -13.46 1.61
N LYS A 370 13.99 -12.85 2.73
CA LYS A 370 12.69 -13.09 3.37
C LYS A 370 11.53 -12.70 2.47
N PHE A 371 11.75 -11.77 1.56
CA PHE A 371 10.72 -11.18 0.74
C PHE A 371 10.79 -11.62 -0.72
N CYS A 372 11.99 -11.87 -1.27
CA CYS A 372 12.20 -12.10 -2.69
C CYS A 372 12.66 -13.51 -3.07
N SER A 373 12.69 -14.46 -2.13
CA SER A 373 13.17 -15.82 -2.41
C SER A 373 12.17 -16.71 -3.11
N ASP A 374 10.87 -16.40 -3.03
CA ASP A 374 9.81 -17.23 -3.62
C ASP A 374 8.85 -16.43 -4.50
N PRO A 375 9.25 -16.10 -5.74
CA PRO A 375 8.40 -15.39 -6.68
C PRO A 375 7.16 -16.21 -7.10
N ASN A 376 7.18 -17.55 -6.95
CA ASN A 376 6.00 -18.37 -7.20
C ASN A 376 4.89 -18.13 -6.18
N ALA A 377 5.25 -17.92 -4.92
CA ALA A 377 4.31 -17.62 -3.85
C ALA A 377 3.84 -16.17 -3.87
N THR A 378 4.69 -15.22 -4.29
CA THR A 378 4.39 -13.77 -4.20
C THR A 378 3.82 -13.17 -5.46
N LYS A 379 3.76 -13.94 -6.56
CA LYS A 379 3.20 -13.47 -7.84
C LYS A 379 1.69 -13.41 -7.85
N TRP A 380 1.16 -12.51 -8.61
CA TRP A 380 -0.18 -12.52 -9.16
C TRP A 380 -0.21 -11.78 -10.49
N MET A 381 -1.35 -11.85 -11.18
CA MET A 381 -1.51 -11.21 -12.47
C MET A 381 -2.65 -10.21 -12.46
N SER A 382 -2.48 -9.17 -13.26
CA SER A 382 -3.56 -8.26 -13.60
C SER A 382 -3.63 -8.04 -15.10
N ALA A 383 -4.72 -7.42 -15.54
CA ALA A 383 -4.86 -6.96 -16.90
C ALA A 383 -5.67 -5.66 -16.92
N THR A 384 -5.38 -4.78 -17.88
CA THR A 384 -6.22 -3.64 -18.18
C THR A 384 -7.03 -3.97 -19.41
N VAL A 385 -8.35 -4.07 -19.27
CA VAL A 385 -9.29 -4.26 -20.37
C VAL A 385 -9.80 -2.89 -20.79
N THR A 386 -9.45 -2.46 -21.99
CA THR A 386 -9.98 -1.25 -22.60
C THR A 386 -11.14 -1.62 -23.52
N THR A 387 -12.37 -1.16 -23.23
CA THR A 387 -13.48 -1.31 -24.17
C THR A 387 -13.34 -0.32 -25.30
N LEU A 388 -13.57 -0.76 -26.55
CA LEU A 388 -13.33 0.07 -27.72
C LEU A 388 -14.59 0.79 -28.22
N ASP A 389 -15.76 0.34 -27.73
CA ASP A 389 -17.08 0.86 -28.12
C ASP A 389 -18.16 0.51 -27.08
N GLY A 390 -19.44 0.65 -27.47
CA GLY A 390 -20.62 0.45 -26.62
C GLY A 390 -21.12 -0.99 -26.44
N GLU A 391 -20.45 -2.02 -26.96
CA GLU A 391 -20.94 -3.40 -26.93
C GLU A 391 -20.75 -4.08 -25.56
N ILE A 392 -19.65 -3.81 -24.87
CA ILE A 392 -19.34 -4.39 -23.55
C ILE A 392 -19.95 -3.59 -22.38
N PRO A 393 -19.96 -2.24 -22.38
CA PRO A 393 -20.42 -1.44 -21.25
C PRO A 393 -21.80 -1.79 -20.66
N PRO A 394 -22.80 -2.25 -21.42
CA PRO A 394 -24.09 -2.65 -20.85
C PRO A 394 -24.01 -3.79 -19.84
N TYR A 395 -23.07 -4.71 -19.98
CA TYR A 395 -22.84 -5.80 -19.01
C TYR A 395 -22.24 -5.26 -17.70
N ILE A 396 -21.33 -4.28 -17.79
CA ILE A 396 -20.79 -3.55 -16.63
C ILE A 396 -21.92 -2.85 -15.91
N GLN A 397 -22.74 -2.06 -16.62
CA GLN A 397 -23.87 -1.32 -16.04
C GLN A 397 -24.89 -2.23 -15.34
N LYS A 398 -25.16 -3.40 -15.90
CA LYS A 398 -26.07 -4.39 -15.30
C LYS A 398 -25.59 -4.84 -13.91
N ILE A 399 -24.29 -5.02 -13.72
CA ILE A 399 -23.70 -5.46 -12.44
C ILE A 399 -23.57 -4.29 -11.47
N CYS A 400 -22.92 -3.20 -11.85
CA CYS A 400 -22.65 -2.08 -10.96
C CYS A 400 -23.87 -1.15 -10.76
N LYS A 401 -24.94 -1.29 -11.56
CA LYS A 401 -26.18 -0.51 -11.50
C LYS A 401 -25.97 1.01 -11.68
N ARG A 402 -24.91 1.39 -12.38
CA ARG A 402 -24.53 2.78 -12.68
C ARG A 402 -24.07 2.89 -14.12
N ASP A 403 -24.27 4.06 -14.71
CA ASP A 403 -23.74 4.39 -16.03
C ASP A 403 -22.22 4.52 -15.96
N PRO A 404 -21.43 3.66 -16.63
CA PRO A 404 -19.98 3.68 -16.59
C PRO A 404 -19.36 4.92 -17.28
N PHE A 405 -20.13 5.63 -18.11
CA PHE A 405 -19.70 6.86 -18.79
C PHE A 405 -20.09 8.15 -18.05
N SER A 406 -20.71 8.05 -16.89
CA SER A 406 -21.20 9.22 -16.14
C SER A 406 -20.10 10.15 -15.60
N GLY A 407 -18.83 9.75 -15.62
CA GLY A 407 -17.72 10.47 -14.96
C GLY A 407 -17.76 10.38 -13.44
N LYS A 408 -18.69 9.63 -12.88
CA LYS A 408 -18.90 9.41 -11.44
C LYS A 408 -18.44 8.02 -11.02
N VAL A 409 -18.53 7.74 -9.72
CA VAL A 409 -18.29 6.41 -9.13
C VAL A 409 -19.06 5.34 -9.91
N VAL A 410 -18.36 4.29 -10.33
CA VAL A 410 -18.93 3.15 -11.07
C VAL A 410 -19.04 1.91 -10.18
N THR A 411 -17.95 1.17 -9.98
CA THR A 411 -17.97 -0.01 -9.08
C THR A 411 -17.83 0.38 -7.61
N GLY A 412 -17.20 1.51 -7.33
CA GLY A 412 -16.89 1.97 -5.98
C GLY A 412 -15.77 1.21 -5.29
N GLY A 413 -15.10 0.34 -6.00
CA GLY A 413 -14.04 -0.55 -5.55
C GLY A 413 -14.13 -1.88 -6.28
N ILE A 414 -13.61 -2.92 -5.69
CA ILE A 414 -13.45 -4.24 -6.30
C ILE A 414 -14.77 -5.03 -6.30
N VAL A 415 -15.13 -5.58 -7.44
CA VAL A 415 -16.17 -6.61 -7.60
C VAL A 415 -15.49 -7.97 -7.64
N THR A 416 -15.68 -8.77 -6.61
CA THR A 416 -15.09 -10.12 -6.50
C THR A 416 -15.99 -11.15 -7.15
N VAL A 417 -15.44 -12.01 -7.99
CA VAL A 417 -16.14 -13.16 -8.58
C VAL A 417 -15.92 -14.39 -7.68
N GLN A 418 -16.92 -14.73 -6.86
CA GLN A 418 -16.80 -15.75 -5.82
C GLN A 418 -16.47 -17.15 -6.34
N ASP A 419 -16.98 -17.50 -7.50
CA ASP A 419 -16.83 -18.82 -8.14
C ASP A 419 -15.78 -18.85 -9.26
N SER A 420 -14.93 -17.80 -9.36
CA SER A 420 -13.80 -17.80 -10.27
C SER A 420 -12.67 -18.70 -9.75
N ASN A 421 -12.20 -19.60 -10.59
CA ASN A 421 -11.01 -20.42 -10.28
C ASN A 421 -9.75 -19.57 -10.10
N TRP A 422 -9.65 -18.43 -10.78
CA TRP A 422 -8.54 -17.48 -10.61
C TRP A 422 -8.72 -16.58 -9.38
N LEU A 423 -9.83 -16.72 -8.64
CA LEU A 423 -10.27 -15.72 -7.67
C LEU A 423 -10.21 -14.31 -8.29
N MET A 424 -10.84 -14.21 -9.45
CA MET A 424 -10.86 -12.97 -10.22
C MET A 424 -11.61 -11.88 -9.49
N SER A 425 -11.05 -10.69 -9.52
CA SER A 425 -11.74 -9.46 -9.15
C SER A 425 -11.50 -8.40 -10.21
N TRP A 426 -12.41 -7.44 -10.31
CA TRP A 426 -12.30 -6.34 -11.26
C TRP A 426 -12.84 -5.04 -10.68
N THR A 427 -12.36 -3.92 -11.21
CA THR A 427 -12.82 -2.60 -10.79
C THR A 427 -12.86 -1.65 -11.97
N LEU A 428 -13.84 -0.77 -11.95
CA LEU A 428 -13.96 0.36 -12.86
C LEU A 428 -14.16 1.63 -12.01
N ASN A 429 -13.10 2.42 -11.92
CA ASN A 429 -13.14 3.70 -11.25
C ASN A 429 -13.85 4.76 -12.12
N ARG A 430 -13.87 6.03 -11.68
CA ARG A 430 -14.36 7.15 -12.49
C ARG A 430 -13.63 7.18 -13.82
N GLN A 431 -14.37 7.32 -14.92
CA GLN A 431 -13.79 7.42 -16.25
C GLN A 431 -13.71 8.89 -16.69
N GLN A 432 -12.79 9.29 -17.49
CA GLN A 432 -11.66 8.51 -18.03
C GLN A 432 -10.62 8.26 -16.96
N GLN A 433 -9.95 7.13 -17.03
CA GLN A 433 -8.86 6.76 -16.11
C GLN A 433 -7.50 7.35 -16.56
N PHE A 434 -7.37 7.67 -17.84
CA PHE A 434 -6.24 8.37 -18.43
C PHE A 434 -6.72 9.68 -19.09
N ARG A 435 -5.87 10.69 -19.08
CA ARG A 435 -6.21 12.02 -19.65
C ARG A 435 -6.41 11.97 -21.16
N ASP A 436 -5.66 11.12 -21.85
CA ASP A 436 -5.72 10.93 -23.30
C ASP A 436 -6.72 9.84 -23.73
N GLN A 437 -7.41 9.20 -22.78
CA GLN A 437 -8.39 8.16 -23.05
C GLN A 437 -9.62 8.71 -23.78
N PRO A 438 -10.03 8.14 -24.93
CA PRO A 438 -11.26 8.51 -25.62
C PRO A 438 -12.49 8.39 -24.70
N LYS A 439 -13.45 9.31 -24.88
CA LYS A 439 -14.64 9.39 -24.01
C LYS A 439 -15.60 8.21 -24.14
N ASP A 440 -15.54 7.50 -25.24
CA ASP A 440 -16.34 6.31 -25.57
C ASP A 440 -15.65 4.99 -25.17
N GLN A 441 -14.47 5.07 -24.55
CA GLN A 441 -13.72 3.92 -24.04
C GLN A 441 -13.74 3.87 -22.52
N LEU A 442 -13.70 2.65 -21.98
CA LEU A 442 -13.56 2.38 -20.53
C LEU A 442 -12.30 1.56 -20.28
N CYS A 443 -11.56 1.89 -19.25
CA CYS A 443 -10.41 1.11 -18.77
C CYS A 443 -10.78 0.37 -17.48
N VAL A 444 -10.99 -0.93 -17.58
CA VAL A 444 -11.30 -1.84 -16.47
C VAL A 444 -10.03 -2.51 -16.01
N TRP A 445 -9.76 -2.48 -14.71
CA TRP A 445 -8.68 -3.26 -14.14
C TRP A 445 -9.21 -4.60 -13.62
N VAL A 446 -8.59 -5.69 -14.08
CA VAL A 446 -8.93 -7.07 -13.71
C VAL A 446 -7.70 -7.72 -13.09
N TYR A 447 -7.86 -8.52 -12.03
CA TYR A 447 -6.76 -9.29 -11.48
C TYR A 447 -7.20 -10.67 -10.99
N GLY A 448 -6.26 -11.62 -10.97
CA GLY A 448 -6.43 -12.97 -10.44
C GLY A 448 -5.40 -13.27 -9.37
N LEU A 449 -5.86 -13.67 -8.19
CA LEU A 449 -4.97 -14.07 -7.08
C LEU A 449 -4.46 -15.51 -7.22
N PHE A 450 -5.13 -16.36 -8.03
CA PHE A 450 -4.73 -17.75 -8.30
C PHE A 450 -4.37 -17.95 -9.77
N PRO A 451 -3.32 -17.28 -10.27
CA PRO A 451 -3.02 -17.23 -11.70
C PRO A 451 -2.57 -18.55 -12.29
N ASP A 452 -2.19 -19.54 -11.46
CA ASP A 452 -1.74 -20.87 -11.88
C ASP A 452 -2.89 -21.87 -12.06
N LYS A 453 -4.12 -21.52 -11.64
CA LYS A 453 -5.28 -22.40 -11.82
C LYS A 453 -5.89 -22.25 -13.21
N PRO A 454 -6.44 -23.30 -13.81
CA PRO A 454 -7.22 -23.18 -15.04
C PRO A 454 -8.46 -22.31 -14.83
N GLY A 455 -8.74 -21.42 -15.78
CA GLY A 455 -9.95 -20.59 -15.76
C GLY A 455 -11.24 -21.41 -15.86
N ASN A 456 -12.36 -20.76 -15.59
CA ASN A 456 -13.68 -21.39 -15.69
C ASN A 456 -14.13 -21.55 -17.16
N TYR A 457 -13.78 -20.62 -18.02
CA TYR A 457 -14.10 -20.60 -19.45
C TYR A 457 -12.90 -21.00 -20.30
N VAL A 458 -11.77 -20.31 -20.18
CA VAL A 458 -10.57 -20.48 -21.02
C VAL A 458 -9.84 -21.80 -20.75
N LYS A 459 -10.02 -22.44 -19.60
CA LYS A 459 -9.45 -23.77 -19.24
C LYS A 459 -7.93 -23.85 -19.19
N LYS A 460 -7.22 -22.74 -19.11
CA LYS A 460 -5.77 -22.71 -18.88
C LYS A 460 -5.39 -21.68 -17.80
N PRO A 461 -4.18 -21.77 -17.21
CA PRO A 461 -3.71 -20.81 -16.22
C PRO A 461 -3.71 -19.38 -16.76
N MET A 462 -4.02 -18.40 -15.91
CA MET A 462 -3.95 -16.99 -16.29
C MET A 462 -2.54 -16.58 -16.74
N THR A 463 -1.51 -17.25 -16.19
CA THR A 463 -0.09 -17.05 -16.55
C THR A 463 0.23 -17.41 -18.00
N GLU A 464 -0.61 -18.18 -18.66
CA GLU A 464 -0.45 -18.62 -20.05
C GLU A 464 -1.43 -17.93 -21.01
N CYS A 465 -2.33 -17.09 -20.49
CA CYS A 465 -3.36 -16.44 -21.28
C CYS A 465 -2.86 -15.18 -21.98
N THR A 466 -3.29 -15.00 -23.22
CA THR A 466 -3.20 -13.71 -23.93
C THR A 466 -4.17 -12.70 -23.31
N GLY A 467 -4.05 -11.43 -23.70
CA GLY A 467 -5.01 -10.42 -23.26
C GLY A 467 -6.44 -10.75 -23.71
N GLU A 468 -6.61 -11.23 -24.96
CA GLU A 468 -7.91 -11.67 -25.49
C GLU A 468 -8.53 -12.73 -24.60
N GLU A 469 -7.80 -13.77 -24.24
CA GLU A 469 -8.27 -14.87 -23.39
C GLU A 469 -8.61 -14.44 -21.94
N ILE A 470 -7.86 -13.50 -21.38
CA ILE A 470 -8.21 -12.92 -20.07
C ILE A 470 -9.53 -12.13 -20.18
N CYS A 471 -9.73 -11.40 -21.28
CA CYS A 471 -10.98 -10.71 -21.54
C CYS A 471 -12.15 -11.68 -21.70
N GLU A 472 -11.97 -12.81 -22.41
CA GLU A 472 -12.98 -13.86 -22.55
C GLU A 472 -13.41 -14.43 -21.20
N GLU A 473 -12.46 -14.75 -20.31
CA GLU A 473 -12.74 -15.24 -18.95
C GLU A 473 -13.52 -14.20 -18.13
N TRP A 474 -13.11 -12.91 -18.23
CA TRP A 474 -13.82 -11.82 -17.56
C TRP A 474 -15.24 -11.66 -18.10
N LEU A 475 -15.44 -11.65 -19.42
CA LEU A 475 -16.77 -11.55 -20.07
C LEU A 475 -17.68 -12.74 -19.71
N TYR A 476 -17.11 -13.95 -19.59
CA TYR A 476 -17.85 -15.10 -19.10
C TYR A 476 -18.42 -14.84 -17.70
N HIS A 477 -17.61 -14.32 -16.79
CA HIS A 477 -18.04 -13.99 -15.43
C HIS A 477 -18.97 -12.77 -15.35
N MET A 478 -18.97 -11.91 -16.37
CA MET A 478 -19.93 -10.81 -16.52
C MET A 478 -21.32 -11.28 -16.99
N GLY A 479 -21.47 -12.55 -17.35
CA GLY A 479 -22.73 -13.10 -17.82
C GLY A 479 -23.03 -12.85 -19.31
N VAL A 480 -22.00 -12.56 -20.07
CA VAL A 480 -22.10 -12.46 -21.54
C VAL A 480 -22.51 -13.81 -22.13
N PRO A 481 -23.46 -13.89 -23.08
CA PRO A 481 -23.76 -15.13 -23.78
C PRO A 481 -22.51 -15.77 -24.37
N THR A 482 -22.35 -17.08 -24.21
CA THR A 482 -21.11 -17.77 -24.57
C THR A 482 -20.79 -17.72 -26.06
N ASP A 483 -21.77 -17.62 -26.91
CA ASP A 483 -21.65 -17.45 -28.35
C ASP A 483 -21.15 -16.06 -28.80
N LYS A 484 -21.11 -15.09 -27.87
CA LYS A 484 -20.64 -13.73 -28.13
C LYS A 484 -19.26 -13.41 -27.54
N ILE A 485 -18.78 -14.23 -26.59
CA ILE A 485 -17.57 -13.92 -25.80
C ILE A 485 -16.35 -13.68 -26.68
N GLU A 486 -16.01 -14.64 -27.53
CA GLU A 486 -14.83 -14.55 -28.41
C GLU A 486 -14.88 -13.32 -29.33
N ALA A 487 -16.04 -13.06 -29.95
CA ALA A 487 -16.21 -11.91 -30.83
C ALA A 487 -16.04 -10.58 -30.07
N LEU A 488 -16.61 -10.45 -28.86
CA LEU A 488 -16.50 -9.26 -28.04
C LEU A 488 -15.06 -9.05 -27.55
N ALA A 489 -14.39 -10.09 -27.07
CA ALA A 489 -13.01 -10.00 -26.60
C ALA A 489 -12.06 -9.58 -27.74
N LYS A 490 -12.27 -10.14 -28.94
CA LYS A 490 -11.41 -9.91 -30.11
C LYS A 490 -11.61 -8.56 -30.79
N HIS A 491 -12.85 -8.08 -30.91
CA HIS A 491 -13.17 -6.93 -31.76
C HIS A 491 -13.61 -5.68 -31.00
N HIS A 492 -14.04 -5.82 -29.73
CA HIS A 492 -14.63 -4.75 -28.94
C HIS A 492 -13.84 -4.44 -27.66
N ALA A 493 -12.69 -5.10 -27.46
CA ALA A 493 -11.77 -4.84 -26.36
C ALA A 493 -10.31 -4.91 -26.80
N ASN A 494 -9.44 -4.20 -26.09
CA ASN A 494 -7.99 -4.38 -26.12
C ASN A 494 -7.51 -4.61 -24.69
N THR A 495 -6.84 -5.74 -24.46
CA THR A 495 -6.48 -6.16 -23.09
C THR A 495 -4.97 -6.35 -22.99
N VAL A 496 -4.38 -5.70 -21.98
CA VAL A 496 -2.94 -5.76 -21.70
C VAL A 496 -2.71 -6.50 -20.37
N PRO A 497 -2.24 -7.76 -20.41
CA PRO A 497 -1.90 -8.51 -19.19
C PRO A 497 -0.55 -8.08 -18.63
N VAL A 498 -0.43 -8.16 -17.30
CA VAL A 498 0.81 -7.89 -16.57
C VAL A 498 1.05 -9.00 -15.55
N MET A 499 2.24 -9.60 -15.60
CA MET A 499 2.74 -10.52 -14.58
C MET A 499 3.61 -9.76 -13.59
N MET A 500 3.33 -9.91 -12.31
CA MET A 500 4.04 -9.23 -11.22
C MET A 500 4.57 -10.25 -10.22
N PRO A 501 5.84 -10.65 -10.34
CA PRO A 501 6.42 -11.75 -9.53
C PRO A 501 6.49 -11.47 -8.03
N TYR A 502 6.67 -10.21 -7.64
CA TYR A 502 6.90 -9.81 -6.25
C TYR A 502 5.79 -8.95 -5.66
N ILE A 503 4.60 -8.96 -6.24
CA ILE A 503 3.54 -8.01 -5.90
C ILE A 503 3.06 -8.14 -4.44
N THR A 504 3.12 -9.33 -3.84
CA THR A 504 2.78 -9.56 -2.44
C THR A 504 3.99 -9.87 -1.54
N ALA A 505 5.21 -9.64 -2.04
CA ALA A 505 6.45 -9.92 -1.31
C ALA A 505 6.49 -9.27 0.10
N PHE A 506 5.92 -8.07 0.25
CA PHE A 506 5.86 -7.36 1.52
C PHE A 506 4.95 -8.03 2.57
N PHE A 507 4.10 -8.99 2.18
CA PHE A 507 3.27 -9.77 3.10
C PHE A 507 3.92 -11.08 3.57
N MET A 508 5.14 -11.36 3.16
CA MET A 508 5.84 -12.57 3.62
C MET A 508 6.00 -12.57 5.14
N PRO A 509 5.89 -13.76 5.80
CA PRO A 509 6.15 -13.88 7.22
C PRO A 509 7.53 -13.39 7.59
N ARG A 510 7.61 -12.50 8.55
CA ARG A 510 8.84 -11.80 8.97
C ARG A 510 8.92 -11.56 10.47
N ALA A 511 10.08 -11.10 10.91
CA ALA A 511 10.34 -10.62 12.26
C ALA A 511 10.85 -9.16 12.25
N ALA A 512 11.06 -8.59 13.43
CA ALA A 512 11.75 -7.30 13.56
C ALA A 512 13.17 -7.40 13.01
N GLY A 513 13.61 -6.37 12.28
CA GLY A 513 14.93 -6.31 11.66
C GLY A 513 15.03 -6.97 10.27
N ASP A 514 14.01 -7.72 9.81
CA ASP A 514 14.00 -8.21 8.44
C ASP A 514 13.84 -7.07 7.41
N ARG A 515 13.16 -5.98 7.78
CA ARG A 515 13.25 -4.69 7.10
C ARG A 515 14.18 -3.77 7.88
N PRO A 516 15.06 -3.00 7.23
CA PRO A 516 15.84 -1.98 7.93
C PRO A 516 14.94 -0.86 8.42
N ASP A 517 15.29 -0.25 9.54
CA ASP A 517 14.67 1.02 9.93
C ASP A 517 14.90 2.08 8.86
N VAL A 518 13.97 3.05 8.73
CA VAL A 518 14.14 4.17 7.77
C VAL A 518 15.49 4.85 7.96
N VAL A 519 15.88 5.15 9.19
CA VAL A 519 17.25 5.62 9.51
C VAL A 519 17.81 4.69 10.58
N PRO A 520 18.62 3.70 10.22
CA PRO A 520 19.21 2.77 11.19
C PRO A 520 20.08 3.47 12.23
N ASP A 521 20.15 2.88 13.42
CA ASP A 521 21.10 3.32 14.44
C ASP A 521 22.52 3.33 13.88
N GLY A 522 23.25 4.43 14.09
CA GLY A 522 24.60 4.66 13.58
C GLY A 522 24.65 5.28 12.18
N ALA A 523 23.56 5.36 11.45
CA ALA A 523 23.52 5.96 10.11
C ALA A 523 23.77 7.48 10.19
N VAL A 524 24.76 7.95 9.42
CA VAL A 524 25.16 9.36 9.40
C VAL A 524 24.48 10.10 8.26
N ASN A 525 24.55 9.56 7.05
CA ASN A 525 24.20 10.27 5.82
C ASN A 525 23.26 9.47 4.88
N PHE A 526 22.60 8.43 5.36
CA PHE A 526 21.72 7.62 4.51
C PHE A 526 20.44 7.19 5.23
N ALA A 527 19.43 6.88 4.42
CA ALA A 527 18.15 6.33 4.88
C ALA A 527 17.60 5.31 3.87
N PHE A 528 16.81 4.35 4.36
CA PHE A 528 16.03 3.42 3.55
C PHE A 528 14.61 3.93 3.38
N LEU A 529 14.03 3.72 2.19
CA LEU A 529 12.72 4.24 1.81
C LEU A 529 11.80 3.13 1.29
N GLY A 530 10.52 3.40 1.35
CA GLY A 530 9.48 2.62 0.68
C GLY A 530 8.95 1.42 1.47
N GLN A 531 8.35 0.47 0.76
CA GLN A 531 7.60 -0.63 1.36
C GLN A 531 8.47 -1.64 2.14
N PHE A 532 9.78 -1.63 1.92
CA PHE A 532 10.74 -2.52 2.57
C PHE A 532 11.66 -1.81 3.56
N ALA A 533 11.32 -0.59 3.97
CA ALA A 533 11.86 0.06 5.16
C ALA A 533 10.83 0.01 6.30
N GLU A 534 11.28 -0.07 7.55
CA GLU A 534 10.39 -0.17 8.71
C GLU A 534 10.05 1.22 9.25
N THR A 535 8.77 1.56 9.27
CA THR A 535 8.26 2.70 10.03
C THR A 535 7.20 2.22 11.01
N PRO A 536 7.22 2.69 12.26
CA PRO A 536 6.35 2.15 13.29
C PRO A 536 4.88 2.55 13.11
N ARG A 537 3.98 1.65 13.52
CA ARG A 537 2.53 1.84 13.63
C ARG A 537 1.76 2.02 12.32
N ASP A 538 2.41 2.21 11.19
CA ASP A 538 1.75 2.24 9.89
C ASP A 538 1.79 0.85 9.25
N THR A 539 1.10 0.67 8.15
CA THR A 539 1.05 -0.60 7.44
C THR A 539 1.49 -0.43 5.99
N ILE A 540 2.25 -1.40 5.53
CA ILE A 540 2.78 -1.49 4.17
C ILE A 540 1.65 -1.52 3.11
N PHE A 541 2.03 -1.47 1.83
CA PHE A 541 1.13 -1.51 0.68
C PHE A 541 0.22 -0.28 0.55
N THR A 542 0.51 0.79 1.26
CA THR A 542 -0.21 2.05 1.14
C THR A 542 0.67 3.13 0.54
N THR A 543 0.07 4.08 -0.16
CA THR A 543 0.77 5.28 -0.65
C THR A 543 1.29 6.11 0.52
N GLU A 544 0.54 6.18 1.61
CA GLU A 544 0.92 6.85 2.85
C GLU A 544 2.21 6.28 3.44
N TYR A 545 2.33 4.95 3.55
CA TYR A 545 3.52 4.31 4.10
C TYR A 545 4.79 4.72 3.34
N SER A 546 4.73 4.66 2.02
CA SER A 546 5.84 5.07 1.17
C SER A 546 6.24 6.52 1.42
N MET A 547 5.28 7.43 1.43
CA MET A 547 5.54 8.86 1.62
C MET A 547 6.00 9.20 3.04
N ARG A 548 5.49 8.47 4.04
CA ARG A 548 5.92 8.58 5.44
C ARG A 548 7.40 8.25 5.61
N THR A 549 7.89 7.19 4.97
CA THR A 549 9.33 6.86 5.00
C THR A 549 10.19 7.97 4.43
N GLY A 550 9.73 8.66 3.37
CA GLY A 550 10.43 9.81 2.80
C GLY A 550 10.50 11.01 3.76
N MET A 551 9.39 11.35 4.40
CA MET A 551 9.35 12.43 5.40
C MET A 551 10.24 12.12 6.61
N GLU A 552 10.11 10.91 7.15
CA GLU A 552 10.88 10.44 8.30
C GLU A 552 12.39 10.46 8.01
N ALA A 553 12.80 10.00 6.82
CA ALA A 553 14.19 10.01 6.39
C ALA A 553 14.78 11.43 6.37
N VAL A 554 14.11 12.36 5.70
CA VAL A 554 14.57 13.75 5.58
C VAL A 554 14.63 14.43 6.95
N TYR A 555 13.57 14.29 7.74
CA TYR A 555 13.48 14.96 9.04
C TYR A 555 14.50 14.43 10.04
N THR A 556 14.73 13.10 10.02
CA THR A 556 15.69 12.47 10.94
C THR A 556 17.14 12.81 10.56
N LEU A 557 17.50 12.71 9.27
CA LEU A 557 18.87 12.96 8.83
C LEU A 557 19.29 14.43 8.98
N LEU A 558 18.36 15.35 8.75
CA LEU A 558 18.65 16.78 8.72
C LEU A 558 18.22 17.53 10.00
N GLY A 559 17.56 16.83 10.93
CA GLY A 559 17.05 17.47 12.15
C GLY A 559 16.03 18.57 11.86
N VAL A 560 15.17 18.37 10.85
CA VAL A 560 14.12 19.35 10.52
C VAL A 560 13.23 19.55 11.76
N ASP A 561 13.15 20.79 12.23
CA ASP A 561 12.40 21.15 13.45
C ASP A 561 10.88 21.14 13.19
N ARG A 562 10.37 19.96 12.85
CA ARG A 562 8.97 19.66 12.62
C ARG A 562 8.75 18.16 12.82
N GLY A 563 7.75 17.77 13.60
CA GLY A 563 7.47 16.35 13.83
C GLY A 563 6.85 15.68 12.60
N VAL A 564 7.18 14.39 12.38
CA VAL A 564 6.42 13.54 11.47
C VAL A 564 5.03 13.31 12.09
N PRO A 565 3.92 13.52 11.35
CA PRO A 565 2.58 13.27 11.86
C PRO A 565 2.43 11.84 12.37
N GLU A 566 1.84 11.68 13.54
CA GLU A 566 1.46 10.36 14.03
C GLU A 566 0.50 9.69 13.04
N VAL A 567 0.60 8.36 12.97
CA VAL A 567 -0.48 7.55 12.36
C VAL A 567 -1.74 7.77 13.19
N TRP A 568 -2.86 8.07 12.55
CA TRP A 568 -4.09 8.35 13.28
C TRP A 568 -4.43 7.25 14.26
N GLY A 569 -4.51 7.62 15.53
CA GLY A 569 -4.64 6.69 16.65
C GLY A 569 -6.05 6.11 16.84
N SER A 570 -6.73 5.71 15.77
CA SER A 570 -8.09 5.14 15.82
C SER A 570 -8.21 3.94 16.74
N VAL A 571 -7.13 3.18 16.92
CA VAL A 571 -7.06 2.05 17.85
C VAL A 571 -7.11 2.45 19.34
N TYR A 572 -6.86 3.71 19.65
CA TYR A 572 -6.93 4.24 21.01
C TYR A 572 -8.26 4.93 21.31
N ASP A 573 -9.13 5.08 20.30
CA ASP A 573 -10.48 5.58 20.48
C ASP A 573 -11.44 4.41 20.76
N VAL A 574 -11.88 4.32 22.01
CA VAL A 574 -12.79 3.26 22.46
C VAL A 574 -14.07 3.18 21.59
N ARG A 575 -14.55 4.30 21.06
CA ARG A 575 -15.73 4.34 20.19
C ARG A 575 -15.50 3.56 18.89
N ASN A 576 -14.32 3.69 18.29
CA ASN A 576 -13.96 2.92 17.10
C ASN A 576 -13.89 1.42 17.39
N LEU A 577 -13.32 1.04 18.55
CA LEU A 577 -13.24 -0.37 18.95
C LEU A 577 -14.62 -0.98 19.21
N LEU A 578 -15.50 -0.25 19.88
CA LEU A 578 -16.87 -0.69 20.13
C LEU A 578 -17.65 -0.84 18.82
N ASN A 579 -17.59 0.16 17.95
CA ASN A 579 -18.22 0.10 16.64
C ASN A 579 -17.71 -1.08 15.79
N ALA A 580 -16.40 -1.27 15.75
CA ALA A 580 -15.79 -2.40 15.03
C ALA A 580 -16.26 -3.75 15.57
N THR A 581 -16.37 -3.90 16.89
CA THR A 581 -16.86 -5.13 17.53
C THR A 581 -18.28 -5.47 17.10
N VAL A 582 -19.16 -4.49 17.07
CA VAL A 582 -20.56 -4.69 16.62
C VAL A 582 -20.63 -4.96 15.12
N LYS A 583 -19.85 -4.23 14.31
CA LYS A 583 -19.82 -4.42 12.84
C LYS A 583 -19.30 -5.81 12.45
N LEU A 584 -18.23 -6.29 13.07
CA LEU A 584 -17.70 -7.64 12.83
C LEU A 584 -18.70 -8.75 13.19
N ARG A 585 -19.69 -8.46 14.02
CA ARG A 585 -20.78 -9.35 14.43
C ARG A 585 -22.10 -9.09 13.68
N ASP A 586 -22.04 -8.42 12.55
CA ASP A 586 -23.22 -8.08 11.73
C ASP A 586 -24.32 -7.35 12.52
N GLY A 587 -23.96 -6.55 13.50
CA GLY A 587 -24.85 -5.78 14.36
C GLY A 587 -25.30 -6.50 15.65
N ALA A 588 -24.88 -7.75 15.88
CA ALA A 588 -25.26 -8.49 17.08
C ALA A 588 -24.47 -8.01 18.31
N PRO A 589 -25.13 -7.73 19.45
CA PRO A 589 -24.43 -7.37 20.67
C PRO A 589 -23.59 -8.52 21.24
N VAL A 590 -22.57 -8.19 22.02
CA VAL A 590 -21.69 -9.19 22.65
C VAL A 590 -22.44 -10.09 23.63
N THR A 591 -23.52 -9.59 24.22
CA THR A 591 -24.38 -10.36 25.13
C THR A 591 -25.08 -11.55 24.47
N ASP A 592 -25.23 -11.53 23.15
CA ASP A 592 -25.88 -12.61 22.37
C ASP A 592 -24.91 -13.74 21.99
N MET A 593 -23.64 -13.63 22.39
CA MET A 593 -22.63 -14.67 22.11
C MET A 593 -23.02 -15.99 22.77
N LYS A 594 -22.79 -17.08 22.03
CA LYS A 594 -22.92 -18.45 22.53
C LYS A 594 -21.74 -18.79 23.46
N LEU A 595 -21.74 -18.19 24.65
CA LEU A 595 -20.73 -18.40 25.68
C LEU A 595 -21.06 -19.65 26.51
N ASN A 596 -20.02 -20.31 27.03
CA ASN A 596 -20.20 -21.37 28.00
C ASN A 596 -20.69 -20.83 29.36
N PHE A 597 -21.07 -21.71 30.28
CA PHE A 597 -21.66 -21.31 31.57
C PHE A 597 -20.74 -20.42 32.41
N ILE A 598 -19.44 -20.68 32.40
CA ILE A 598 -18.43 -19.92 33.15
C ILE A 598 -18.26 -18.52 32.53
N GLU A 599 -18.13 -18.46 31.23
CA GLU A 599 -18.00 -17.20 30.46
C GLU A 599 -19.23 -16.32 30.66
N LYS A 600 -20.45 -16.88 30.56
CA LYS A 600 -21.69 -16.17 30.84
C LYS A 600 -21.73 -15.59 32.24
N ALA A 601 -21.28 -16.35 33.25
CA ALA A 601 -21.22 -15.90 34.61
C ALA A 601 -20.24 -14.73 34.79
N VAL A 602 -19.08 -14.78 34.12
CA VAL A 602 -18.08 -13.70 34.14
C VAL A 602 -18.64 -12.44 33.47
N VAL A 603 -19.21 -12.56 32.26
CA VAL A 603 -19.81 -11.43 31.54
C VAL A 603 -20.92 -10.80 32.37
N LYS A 604 -21.84 -11.59 32.95
CA LYS A 604 -22.91 -11.09 33.82
C LYS A 604 -22.37 -10.35 35.04
N LYS A 605 -21.30 -10.86 35.64
CA LYS A 605 -20.65 -10.23 36.81
C LYS A 605 -20.01 -8.89 36.42
N VAL A 606 -19.34 -8.82 35.27
CA VAL A 606 -18.75 -7.58 34.74
C VAL A 606 -19.84 -6.55 34.44
N LEU A 607 -20.87 -6.93 33.70
CA LEU A 607 -22.00 -6.04 33.37
C LEU A 607 -22.67 -5.48 34.62
N LYS A 608 -22.89 -6.32 35.64
CA LYS A 608 -23.44 -5.86 36.93
C LYS A 608 -22.54 -4.85 37.65
N LYS A 609 -21.22 -4.96 37.52
CA LYS A 609 -20.27 -3.99 38.07
C LYS A 609 -20.24 -2.67 37.31
N LEU A 610 -20.52 -2.72 36.02
CA LEU A 610 -20.54 -1.55 35.15
C LEU A 610 -21.87 -0.80 35.21
N ASP A 611 -22.93 -1.44 35.72
CA ASP A 611 -24.27 -0.83 35.71
C ASP A 611 -24.29 0.50 36.49
N GLY A 612 -24.90 1.51 35.90
CA GLY A 612 -24.91 2.88 36.40
C GLY A 612 -23.65 3.69 36.16
N THR A 613 -22.65 3.16 35.42
CA THR A 613 -21.46 3.90 35.02
C THR A 613 -21.55 4.49 33.63
N ASP A 614 -20.73 5.51 33.34
CA ASP A 614 -20.61 6.09 31.98
C ASP A 614 -20.16 5.04 30.96
N ILE A 615 -19.37 4.04 31.37
CA ILE A 615 -18.94 2.92 30.53
C ILE A 615 -20.16 2.10 30.11
N ALA A 616 -21.07 1.76 31.01
CA ALA A 616 -22.30 1.03 30.67
C ALA A 616 -23.19 1.84 29.70
N THR A 617 -23.26 3.15 29.90
CA THR A 617 -23.97 4.06 29.00
C THR A 617 -23.37 4.01 27.58
N LEU A 618 -22.04 4.13 27.47
CA LEU A 618 -21.31 4.05 26.22
C LEU A 618 -21.51 2.70 25.51
N LEU A 619 -21.44 1.58 26.24
CA LEU A 619 -21.65 0.25 25.69
C LEU A 619 -23.05 0.06 25.12
N ARG A 620 -24.08 0.63 25.77
CA ARG A 620 -25.48 0.62 25.28
C ARG A 620 -25.65 1.53 24.07
N GLU A 621 -25.06 2.73 24.07
CA GLU A 621 -25.10 3.69 22.97
C GLU A 621 -24.54 3.10 21.67
N TYR A 622 -23.48 2.30 21.78
CA TYR A 622 -22.85 1.60 20.65
C TYR A 622 -23.42 0.19 20.41
N HIS A 623 -24.49 -0.19 21.05
CA HIS A 623 -25.17 -1.50 20.89
C HIS A 623 -24.25 -2.72 21.17
N VAL A 624 -23.23 -2.54 21.99
CA VAL A 624 -22.32 -3.64 22.38
C VAL A 624 -23.00 -4.58 23.39
N ILE A 625 -23.87 -4.02 24.23
CA ILE A 625 -24.67 -4.73 25.25
C ILE A 625 -26.12 -4.29 25.19
#